data_b3b95938197683e4d778b365e7f177a7
#
_entry.id   b3b95938197683e4d778b365e7f177a7
#
_cell.length_a   1.000
_cell.length_b   1.000
_cell.length_c   1.000
_cell.angle_alpha   90.00
_cell.angle_beta   90.00
_cell.angle_gamma   90.00
#
_symmetry.space_group_name_H-M   'P 1'
#
loop_
_entity.id
_entity.type
_entity.pdbx_description
1 polymer ?
#
loop_
_entity_poly.entity_id
_entity_poly.type
_entity_poly.pdbx_seq_one_letter_code
_entity_poly.pdbx_strand_id
1 'polypeptide(L)'
;MSYKGFKPFFDENSKILILGSFPSVKSRETDFYYGNPQNRFWRVLAEAFGDAVPVSNDEKKTFLKKHRIALWDVVTECEIKGSLDSSIKNAVIADLDRVLSFANIEKIILNGGKARDIFVKNYKNLCSSAVFLPSTSPLNTRFDKKLWIDALKQV
;
A
#
# COMPACT_ATOMS: atom_id res chain seq x y z
N MET A 1 -9.47 -16.34 14.29
CA MET A 1 -9.08 -16.96 13.02
C MET A 1 -8.03 -16.08 12.34
N SER A 2 -6.98 -16.72 11.87
CA SER A 2 -5.87 -16.01 11.22
C SER A 2 -6.08 -15.93 9.71
N TYR A 3 -5.74 -14.79 9.12
CA TYR A 3 -5.83 -14.55 7.68
C TYR A 3 -4.47 -14.20 7.13
N LYS A 4 -4.20 -14.62 5.89
CA LYS A 4 -2.96 -14.27 5.17
C LYS A 4 -3.25 -13.15 4.18
N GLY A 5 -2.32 -12.21 4.10
CA GLY A 5 -2.35 -11.14 3.12
C GLY A 5 -1.77 -11.57 1.77
N PHE A 6 -1.61 -10.59 0.89
CA PHE A 6 -1.09 -10.82 -0.45
C PHE A 6 0.44 -10.93 -0.46
N LYS A 7 0.96 -11.60 -1.47
CA LYS A 7 2.38 -11.50 -1.81
C LYS A 7 2.67 -10.09 -2.32
N PRO A 8 3.90 -9.59 -2.15
CA PRO A 8 4.23 -8.27 -2.69
C PRO A 8 4.13 -8.26 -4.21
N PHE A 9 3.65 -7.16 -4.76
CA PHE A 9 3.65 -6.92 -6.21
C PHE A 9 4.81 -5.98 -6.54
N PHE A 10 5.80 -6.47 -7.30
CA PHE A 10 6.97 -5.68 -7.66
C PHE A 10 7.71 -6.31 -8.83
N ASP A 11 8.61 -5.54 -9.45
CA ASP A 11 9.59 -6.06 -10.38
C ASP A 11 10.94 -5.32 -10.18
N GLU A 12 11.93 -5.66 -10.97
CA GLU A 12 13.26 -5.06 -10.87
C GLU A 12 13.29 -3.56 -11.18
N ASN A 13 12.25 -3.05 -11.81
CA ASN A 13 12.13 -1.63 -12.17
C ASN A 13 11.34 -0.80 -11.16
N SER A 14 10.82 -1.43 -10.11
CA SER A 14 10.04 -0.72 -9.08
C SER A 14 10.91 0.33 -8.39
N LYS A 15 10.36 1.53 -8.20
CA LYS A 15 11.04 2.66 -7.57
C LYS A 15 10.32 3.19 -6.34
N ILE A 16 9.00 3.04 -6.29
CA ILE A 16 8.17 3.46 -5.18
C ILE A 16 7.56 2.22 -4.56
N LEU A 17 7.71 2.05 -3.25
CA LEU A 17 7.04 0.99 -2.50
C LEU A 17 5.94 1.62 -1.65
N ILE A 18 4.69 1.25 -1.91
CA ILE A 18 3.55 1.72 -1.11
C ILE A 18 3.12 0.58 -0.20
N LEU A 19 3.07 0.86 1.09
CA LEU A 19 2.73 -0.11 2.12
C LEU A 19 1.42 0.25 2.81
N GLY A 20 0.47 -0.69 2.80
CA GLY A 20 -0.72 -0.63 3.63
C GLY A 20 -0.53 -1.44 4.91
N SER A 21 -1.58 -1.56 5.72
CA SER A 21 -1.58 -2.36 6.94
C SER A 21 -1.85 -3.84 6.63
N PHE A 22 -3.03 -4.15 6.14
CA PHE A 22 -3.49 -5.49 5.77
C PHE A 22 -4.64 -5.35 4.78
N PRO A 23 -4.85 -6.31 3.84
CA PRO A 23 -5.92 -6.17 2.84
C PRO A 23 -7.30 -6.12 3.48
N SER A 24 -8.18 -5.26 2.96
CA SER A 24 -9.58 -5.21 3.37
C SER A 24 -10.32 -6.49 2.96
N VAL A 25 -11.52 -6.70 3.51
CA VAL A 25 -12.39 -7.82 3.10
C VAL A 25 -12.61 -7.79 1.58
N LYS A 26 -12.93 -6.61 1.04
CA LYS A 26 -13.20 -6.45 -0.40
C LYS A 26 -11.97 -6.77 -1.25
N SER A 27 -10.78 -6.37 -0.80
CA SER A 27 -9.53 -6.71 -1.48
C SER A 27 -9.28 -8.21 -1.50
N ARG A 28 -9.53 -8.88 -0.38
CA ARG A 28 -9.40 -10.34 -0.28
C ARG A 28 -10.39 -11.07 -1.18
N GLU A 29 -11.60 -10.52 -1.35
CA GLU A 29 -12.62 -11.08 -2.26
C GLU A 29 -12.21 -10.90 -3.73
N THR A 30 -11.64 -9.76 -4.08
CA THR A 30 -11.25 -9.43 -5.46
C THR A 30 -9.82 -9.85 -5.81
N ASP A 31 -9.08 -10.37 -4.84
CA ASP A 31 -7.74 -10.94 -4.98
C ASP A 31 -6.68 -9.95 -5.48
N PHE A 32 -6.83 -8.66 -5.15
CA PHE A 32 -5.79 -7.68 -5.39
C PHE A 32 -5.93 -6.46 -4.48
N TYR A 33 -4.85 -5.67 -4.38
CA TYR A 33 -4.75 -4.51 -3.51
C TYR A 33 -5.81 -3.45 -3.81
N TYR A 34 -6.34 -2.87 -2.75
CA TYR A 34 -7.28 -1.74 -2.83
C TYR A 34 -8.47 -2.05 -3.74
N GLY A 35 -9.05 -3.24 -3.54
CA GLY A 35 -10.16 -3.74 -4.37
C GLY A 35 -11.52 -3.14 -4.06
N ASN A 36 -11.69 -2.44 -2.93
CA ASN A 36 -12.94 -1.76 -2.63
C ASN A 36 -13.13 -0.58 -3.61
N PRO A 37 -14.23 -0.55 -4.39
CA PRO A 37 -14.45 0.54 -5.36
C PRO A 37 -14.51 1.92 -4.73
N GLN A 38 -14.82 2.02 -3.43
CA GLN A 38 -14.88 3.28 -2.71
C GLN A 38 -13.51 3.73 -2.19
N ASN A 39 -12.49 2.88 -2.25
CA ASN A 39 -11.14 3.28 -1.88
C ASN A 39 -10.59 4.25 -2.92
N ARG A 40 -9.97 5.33 -2.47
CA ARG A 40 -9.48 6.41 -3.34
C ARG A 40 -8.14 6.10 -4.01
N PHE A 41 -7.52 4.99 -3.67
CA PHE A 41 -6.14 4.66 -4.06
C PHE A 41 -5.90 4.77 -5.57
N TRP A 42 -6.65 4.02 -6.36
CA TRP A 42 -6.44 3.98 -7.81
C TRP A 42 -6.75 5.30 -8.49
N ARG A 43 -7.77 6.01 -8.01
CA ARG A 43 -8.13 7.33 -8.55
C ARG A 43 -7.04 8.37 -8.28
N VAL A 44 -6.47 8.35 -7.07
CA VAL A 44 -5.40 9.29 -6.69
C VAL A 44 -4.13 9.03 -7.48
N LEU A 45 -3.75 7.76 -7.65
CA LEU A 45 -2.58 7.41 -8.45
C LEU A 45 -2.78 7.82 -9.91
N ALA A 46 -3.94 7.55 -10.48
CA ALA A 46 -4.25 7.93 -11.86
C ALA A 46 -4.15 9.45 -12.04
N GLU A 47 -4.69 10.23 -11.12
CA GLU A 47 -4.60 11.68 -11.17
C GLU A 47 -3.15 12.17 -11.07
N ALA A 48 -2.36 11.58 -10.18
CA ALA A 48 -0.96 11.96 -10.00
C ALA A 48 -0.12 11.73 -11.25
N PHE A 49 -0.38 10.67 -11.99
CA PHE A 49 0.38 10.30 -13.17
C PHE A 49 -0.28 10.74 -14.49
N GLY A 50 -1.43 11.38 -14.42
CA GLY A 50 -2.14 11.82 -15.63
C GLY A 50 -2.58 10.66 -16.51
N ASP A 51 -3.00 9.55 -15.94
CA ASP A 51 -3.37 8.32 -16.62
C ASP A 51 -4.80 7.94 -16.30
N ALA A 52 -5.37 7.02 -17.09
CA ALA A 52 -6.72 6.49 -16.85
C ALA A 52 -6.75 5.64 -15.58
N VAL A 53 -7.87 5.66 -14.86
CA VAL A 53 -8.06 4.84 -13.67
C VAL A 53 -8.14 3.37 -14.08
N PRO A 54 -7.25 2.51 -13.60
CA PRO A 54 -7.33 1.07 -13.90
C PRO A 54 -8.51 0.45 -13.15
N VAL A 55 -9.21 -0.47 -13.79
CA VAL A 55 -10.42 -1.11 -13.24
C VAL A 55 -10.21 -2.58 -12.95
N SER A 56 -9.78 -3.36 -13.94
CA SER A 56 -9.52 -4.80 -13.74
C SER A 56 -8.20 -5.01 -13.01
N ASN A 57 -8.03 -6.21 -12.44
CA ASN A 57 -6.76 -6.57 -11.80
C ASN A 57 -5.60 -6.51 -12.80
N ASP A 58 -5.81 -6.95 -14.04
CA ASP A 58 -4.78 -6.90 -15.08
C ASP A 58 -4.42 -5.46 -15.43
N GLU A 59 -5.40 -4.57 -15.54
CA GLU A 59 -5.16 -3.15 -15.78
C GLU A 59 -4.38 -2.50 -14.63
N LYS A 60 -4.71 -2.88 -13.38
CA LYS A 60 -3.99 -2.40 -12.19
C LYS A 60 -2.53 -2.83 -12.20
N LYS A 61 -2.26 -4.07 -12.55
CA LYS A 61 -0.89 -4.60 -12.65
C LYS A 61 -0.10 -3.89 -13.74
N THR A 62 -0.70 -3.66 -14.89
CA THR A 62 -0.08 -2.92 -16.00
C THR A 62 0.23 -1.48 -15.59
N PHE A 63 -0.72 -0.82 -14.91
CA PHE A 63 -0.54 0.53 -14.39
C PHE A 63 0.65 0.62 -13.42
N LEU A 64 0.74 -0.31 -12.48
CA LEU A 64 1.83 -0.33 -11.50
C LEU A 64 3.20 -0.53 -12.17
N LYS A 65 3.29 -1.42 -13.14
CA LYS A 65 4.53 -1.65 -13.88
C LYS A 65 4.94 -0.41 -14.68
N LYS A 66 3.99 0.22 -15.37
CA LYS A 66 4.23 1.42 -16.15
C LYS A 66 4.79 2.55 -15.30
N HIS A 67 4.26 2.74 -14.10
CA HIS A 67 4.66 3.81 -13.20
C HIS A 67 5.70 3.40 -12.16
N ARG A 68 6.20 2.16 -12.26
CA ARG A 68 7.29 1.62 -11.42
C ARG A 68 6.95 1.61 -9.94
N ILE A 69 5.74 1.15 -9.63
CA ILE A 69 5.22 1.11 -8.27
C ILE A 69 5.15 -0.34 -7.78
N ALA A 70 5.69 -0.57 -6.59
CA ALA A 70 5.54 -1.82 -5.85
C ALA A 70 4.48 -1.64 -4.76
N LEU A 71 3.71 -2.70 -4.51
CA LEU A 71 2.70 -2.72 -3.45
C LEU A 71 2.94 -3.88 -2.50
N TRP A 72 2.77 -3.61 -1.22
CA TRP A 72 2.70 -4.63 -0.19
C TRP A 72 1.99 -4.08 1.04
N ASP A 73 1.94 -4.89 2.12
CA ASP A 73 1.43 -4.49 3.42
C ASP A 73 2.48 -4.80 4.49
N VAL A 74 2.48 -4.03 5.58
CA VAL A 74 3.42 -4.25 6.68
C VAL A 74 3.08 -5.49 7.49
N VAL A 75 1.85 -5.98 7.40
CA VAL A 75 1.38 -7.21 8.04
C VAL A 75 1.09 -8.26 6.98
N THR A 76 1.73 -9.43 7.09
CA THR A 76 1.54 -10.53 6.12
C THR A 76 0.52 -11.55 6.60
N GLU A 77 0.28 -11.64 7.90
CA GLU A 77 -0.69 -12.55 8.48
C GLU A 77 -1.16 -11.97 9.82
N CYS A 78 -2.43 -12.08 10.12
CA CYS A 78 -2.96 -11.60 11.40
C CYS A 78 -4.36 -12.12 11.67
N GLU A 79 -4.83 -11.89 12.90
CA GLU A 79 -6.24 -11.96 13.24
C GLU A 79 -6.82 -10.57 13.07
N ILE A 80 -7.96 -10.46 12.41
CA ILE A 80 -8.60 -9.17 12.10
C ILE A 80 -10.11 -9.36 12.04
N LYS A 81 -10.87 -8.34 12.47
CA LYS A 81 -12.33 -8.31 12.33
C LYS A 81 -12.67 -7.49 11.09
N GLY A 82 -13.11 -8.16 10.03
CA GLY A 82 -13.44 -7.51 8.77
C GLY A 82 -12.25 -6.73 8.20
N SER A 83 -12.44 -5.43 8.00
CA SER A 83 -11.42 -4.51 7.48
C SER A 83 -10.92 -3.52 8.53
N LEU A 84 -11.23 -3.75 9.81
CA LEU A 84 -10.97 -2.80 10.89
C LEU A 84 -9.54 -2.89 11.38
N ASP A 85 -8.69 -1.93 10.98
CA ASP A 85 -7.26 -1.89 11.33
C ASP A 85 -7.00 -1.98 12.83
N SER A 86 -7.84 -1.34 13.65
CA SER A 86 -7.69 -1.36 15.11
C SER A 86 -7.90 -2.75 15.71
N SER A 87 -8.49 -3.69 14.96
CA SER A 87 -8.73 -5.06 15.42
C SER A 87 -7.58 -6.01 15.09
N ILE A 88 -6.53 -5.56 14.41
CA ILE A 88 -5.38 -6.41 14.04
C ILE A 88 -4.67 -6.92 15.30
N LYS A 89 -4.55 -8.24 15.41
CA LYS A 89 -3.88 -8.93 16.52
C LYS A 89 -2.98 -10.05 15.97
N ASN A 90 -1.95 -10.38 16.75
CA ASN A 90 -1.03 -11.46 16.42
C ASN A 90 -0.46 -11.32 15.01
N ALA A 91 -0.01 -10.09 14.70
CA ALA A 91 0.48 -9.75 13.38
C ALA A 91 1.87 -10.34 13.11
N VAL A 92 2.02 -10.93 11.93
CA VAL A 92 3.32 -11.30 11.38
C VAL A 92 3.78 -10.14 10.51
N ILE A 93 4.95 -9.59 10.82
CA ILE A 93 5.48 -8.40 10.16
C ILE A 93 6.20 -8.78 8.87
N ALA A 94 5.97 -8.03 7.81
CA ALA A 94 6.57 -8.28 6.50
C ALA A 94 8.09 -8.13 6.55
N ASP A 95 8.78 -9.06 5.88
CA ASP A 95 10.22 -8.93 5.63
C ASP A 95 10.41 -8.09 4.37
N LEU A 96 10.63 -6.79 4.55
CA LEU A 96 10.73 -5.84 3.43
C LEU A 96 11.96 -6.09 2.54
N ASP A 97 12.97 -6.81 3.02
CA ASP A 97 14.13 -7.16 2.20
C ASP A 97 13.74 -7.98 0.97
N ARG A 98 12.61 -8.66 1.03
CA ARG A 98 12.08 -9.38 -0.13
C ARG A 98 11.89 -8.47 -1.35
N VAL A 99 11.57 -7.20 -1.13
CA VAL A 99 11.42 -6.19 -2.19
C VAL A 99 12.68 -5.34 -2.30
N LEU A 100 13.21 -4.87 -1.18
CA LEU A 100 14.31 -3.91 -1.15
C LEU A 100 15.64 -4.47 -1.66
N SER A 101 15.86 -5.78 -1.53
CA SER A 101 17.06 -6.43 -2.08
C SER A 101 16.95 -6.72 -3.58
N PHE A 102 15.72 -6.66 -4.14
CA PHE A 102 15.46 -7.00 -5.53
C PHE A 102 15.32 -5.78 -6.43
N ALA A 103 14.71 -4.70 -5.92
CA ALA A 103 14.45 -3.48 -6.66
C ALA A 103 15.11 -2.28 -5.97
N ASN A 104 15.55 -1.29 -6.75
CA ASN A 104 16.13 -0.08 -6.21
C ASN A 104 15.02 0.90 -5.82
N ILE A 105 14.41 0.68 -4.66
CA ILE A 105 13.33 1.51 -4.15
C ILE A 105 13.90 2.85 -3.69
N GLU A 106 13.41 3.94 -4.29
CA GLU A 106 13.83 5.31 -3.97
C GLU A 106 12.94 5.97 -2.93
N LYS A 107 11.68 5.52 -2.81
CA LYS A 107 10.72 6.10 -1.88
C LYS A 107 9.82 5.01 -1.32
N ILE A 108 9.58 5.07 -0.01
CA ILE A 108 8.61 4.22 0.68
C ILE A 108 7.45 5.10 1.14
N ILE A 109 6.22 4.73 0.79
CA ILE A 109 5.02 5.46 1.19
C ILE A 109 4.19 4.58 2.11
N LEU A 110 3.82 5.10 3.28
CA LEU A 110 2.93 4.41 4.22
C LEU A 110 1.52 4.95 4.05
N ASN A 111 0.60 4.08 3.68
CA ASN A 111 -0.80 4.41 3.45
C ASN A 111 -1.60 4.27 4.75
N GLY A 112 -1.69 5.36 5.50
CA GLY A 112 -2.51 5.44 6.70
C GLY A 112 -1.77 5.26 8.00
N GLY A 113 -2.47 5.56 9.10
CA GLY A 113 -1.87 5.62 10.44
C GLY A 113 -1.46 4.25 10.99
N LYS A 114 -2.24 3.21 10.73
CA LYS A 114 -1.90 1.86 11.23
C LYS A 114 -0.64 1.33 10.55
N ALA A 115 -0.53 1.49 9.24
CA ALA A 115 0.67 1.12 8.49
C ALA A 115 1.89 1.88 9.01
N ARG A 116 1.73 3.21 9.22
CA ARG A 116 2.79 4.05 9.78
C ARG A 116 3.24 3.56 11.16
N ASP A 117 2.32 3.30 12.07
CA ASP A 117 2.65 2.92 13.45
C ASP A 117 3.42 1.61 13.50
N ILE A 118 3.01 0.63 12.71
CA ILE A 118 3.71 -0.65 12.60
C ILE A 118 5.08 -0.47 11.96
N PHE A 119 5.16 0.33 10.91
CA PHE A 119 6.41 0.60 10.20
C PHE A 119 7.44 1.28 11.11
N VAL A 120 7.04 2.32 11.82
CA VAL A 120 7.95 3.06 12.74
C VAL A 120 8.46 2.14 13.84
N LYS A 121 7.63 1.24 14.34
CA LYS A 121 8.03 0.31 15.40
C LYS A 121 9.03 -0.73 14.91
N ASN A 122 8.88 -1.24 13.69
CA ASN A 122 9.62 -2.40 13.20
C ASN A 122 10.75 -2.07 12.21
N TYR A 123 10.74 -0.89 11.60
CA TYR A 123 11.70 -0.50 10.55
C TYR A 123 12.28 0.89 10.81
N LYS A 124 12.76 1.13 12.02
CA LYS A 124 13.29 2.45 12.43
C LYS A 124 14.39 2.97 11.51
N ASN A 125 15.24 2.08 11.01
CA ASN A 125 16.35 2.43 10.12
C ASN A 125 15.88 2.88 8.72
N LEU A 126 14.62 2.64 8.35
CA LEU A 126 14.07 3.05 7.06
C LEU A 126 13.19 4.30 7.14
N CYS A 127 12.96 4.84 8.33
CA CYS A 127 12.04 5.97 8.52
C CYS A 127 12.48 7.23 7.77
N SER A 128 13.78 7.44 7.59
CA SER A 128 14.29 8.61 6.86
C SER A 128 13.96 8.55 5.36
N SER A 129 13.69 7.36 4.83
CA SER A 129 13.31 7.15 3.43
C SER A 129 11.80 7.03 3.24
N ALA A 130 11.03 7.20 4.30
CA ALA A 130 9.59 6.96 4.30
C ALA A 130 8.79 8.26 4.29
N VAL A 131 7.65 8.23 3.62
CA VAL A 131 6.66 9.31 3.62
C VAL A 131 5.36 8.76 4.21
N PHE A 132 4.81 9.46 5.19
CA PHE A 132 3.58 9.03 5.86
C PHE A 132 2.41 9.84 5.30
N LEU A 133 1.48 9.15 4.64
CA LEU A 133 0.35 9.78 3.97
C LEU A 133 -0.98 9.35 4.59
N PRO A 134 -2.03 10.18 4.47
CA PRO A 134 -3.35 9.82 4.99
C PRO A 134 -3.92 8.61 4.26
N SER A 135 -4.64 7.76 4.99
CA SER A 135 -5.24 6.55 4.43
C SER A 135 -6.20 6.85 3.28
N THR A 136 -6.07 6.09 2.19
CA THR A 136 -7.01 6.15 1.04
C THR A 136 -8.33 5.45 1.33
N SER A 137 -8.46 4.76 2.46
CA SER A 137 -9.68 4.05 2.87
C SER A 137 -10.90 4.97 2.89
N PRO A 138 -12.08 4.48 2.44
CA PRO A 138 -13.32 5.26 2.57
C PRO A 138 -13.69 5.58 4.03
N LEU A 139 -13.12 4.86 5.00
CA LEU A 139 -13.31 5.14 6.43
C LEU A 139 -12.59 6.41 6.88
N ASN A 140 -11.61 6.87 6.14
CA ASN A 140 -10.89 8.10 6.46
C ASN A 140 -11.64 9.31 5.91
N THR A 141 -12.23 10.12 6.80
CA THR A 141 -13.00 11.32 6.44
C THR A 141 -12.11 12.54 6.23
N ARG A 142 -10.83 12.47 6.53
CA ARG A 142 -9.86 13.59 6.44
C ARG A 142 -8.81 13.35 5.34
N PHE A 143 -9.20 12.67 4.28
CA PHE A 143 -8.29 12.38 3.18
C PHE A 143 -7.93 13.68 2.43
N ASP A 144 -6.63 13.86 2.18
CA ASP A 144 -6.10 14.97 1.38
C ASP A 144 -5.32 14.42 0.19
N LYS A 145 -5.93 14.42 -0.97
CA LYS A 145 -5.32 13.89 -2.19
C LYS A 145 -4.07 14.65 -2.62
N LYS A 146 -3.97 15.94 -2.28
CA LYS A 146 -2.82 16.76 -2.68
C LYS A 146 -1.52 16.22 -2.09
N LEU A 147 -1.55 15.75 -0.83
CA LEU A 147 -0.38 15.16 -0.20
C LEU A 147 0.12 13.94 -0.97
N TRP A 148 -0.81 13.10 -1.43
CA TRP A 148 -0.50 11.93 -2.24
C TRP A 148 0.08 12.32 -3.60
N ILE A 149 -0.58 13.24 -4.28
CA ILE A 149 -0.16 13.67 -5.62
C ILE A 149 1.23 14.28 -5.57
N ASP A 150 1.49 15.16 -4.60
CA ASP A 150 2.80 15.80 -4.45
C ASP A 150 3.89 14.77 -4.16
N ALA A 151 3.63 13.80 -3.29
CA ALA A 151 4.58 12.75 -2.94
C ALA A 151 4.92 11.87 -4.16
N LEU A 152 3.92 11.52 -4.98
CA LEU A 152 4.11 10.67 -6.15
C LEU A 152 4.84 11.38 -7.29
N LYS A 153 4.69 12.70 -7.40
CA LYS A 153 5.33 13.49 -8.48
C LYS A 153 6.81 13.77 -8.23
N GLN A 154 7.30 13.56 -7.02
CA GLN A 154 8.69 13.90 -6.64
C GLN A 154 9.68 12.76 -6.87
N VAL A 155 9.30 11.75 -7.62
CA VAL A 155 10.18 10.58 -7.87
C VAL A 155 10.77 10.62 -9.26
#